data_40d993cf88efc71227826027d69c738f
#
_entry.id   40d993cf88efc71227826027d69c738f
#
_cell.length_a   1.000
_cell.length_b   1.000
_cell.length_c   1.000
_cell.angle_alpha   90.00
_cell.angle_beta   90.00
_cell.angle_gamma   90.00
#
_symmetry.space_group_name_H-M   'P 1'
#
loop_
_entity.id
_entity.type
_entity.pdbx_description
1 polymer ?
#
loop_
_entity_poly.entity_id
_entity_poly.type
_entity_poly.pdbx_seq_one_letter_code
_entity_poly.pdbx_strand_id
1 'polypeptide(L)'
;MGYNEKEVGIPDYLTCLLRNLYTGQEVTVRTGHGTTDWFQIEKGVHQGCILSPCLFNLYAEYIMRNAGLDEAQAGIKISRKNINNFRYADDITLRAESEELESLLMKVKVEEESEKVGLKFNIQKTKIMASGPNTSCQVDGETVETVADFILGGSKITADGNCSHEIKTFTSWKESYD
;
A
#
# COMPACT_ATOMS: atom_id res chain seq x y z
N MET A 1 7.60 -8.26 -15.56
CA MET A 1 6.24 -7.73 -15.47
C MET A 1 5.29 -8.79 -16.01
N GLY A 2 4.48 -9.39 -15.11
CA GLY A 2 3.64 -10.54 -15.46
C GLY A 2 2.15 -10.28 -15.26
N TYR A 3 1.73 -8.99 -15.27
CA TYR A 3 0.33 -8.63 -15.08
C TYR A 3 -0.42 -8.77 -16.39
N ASN A 4 -1.66 -9.22 -16.30
CA ASN A 4 -2.58 -9.12 -17.41
C ASN A 4 -3.05 -7.65 -17.51
N GLU A 5 -2.21 -6.82 -18.13
CA GLU A 5 -2.37 -5.37 -18.24
C GLU A 5 -3.70 -4.99 -18.92
N LYS A 6 -4.32 -5.94 -19.64
CA LYS A 6 -5.65 -5.82 -20.22
C LYS A 6 -6.77 -5.75 -19.18
N GLU A 7 -6.58 -6.40 -18.02
CA GLU A 7 -7.56 -6.38 -16.93
C GLU A 7 -7.61 -5.03 -16.23
N VAL A 8 -6.54 -4.23 -16.31
CA VAL A 8 -6.46 -2.90 -15.71
C VAL A 8 -6.88 -1.80 -16.72
N GLY A 9 -7.17 -2.17 -17.96
CA GLY A 9 -7.64 -1.24 -18.98
C GLY A 9 -6.54 -0.41 -19.65
N ILE A 10 -5.27 -0.84 -19.56
CA ILE A 10 -4.14 -0.16 -20.21
C ILE A 10 -4.10 -0.56 -21.68
N PRO A 11 -4.03 0.40 -22.61
CA PRO A 11 -3.90 0.13 -24.04
C PRO A 11 -2.64 -0.68 -24.37
N ASP A 12 -2.74 -1.64 -25.31
CA ASP A 12 -1.65 -2.55 -25.68
C ASP A 12 -0.37 -1.80 -26.12
N TYR A 13 -0.49 -0.65 -26.76
CA TYR A 13 0.67 0.12 -27.19
C TYR A 13 1.46 0.72 -26.02
N LEU A 14 0.78 1.17 -24.96
CA LEU A 14 1.44 1.66 -23.73
C LEU A 14 2.14 0.52 -22.99
N THR A 15 1.49 -0.62 -22.91
CA THR A 15 2.06 -1.84 -22.37
C THR A 15 3.35 -2.24 -23.08
N CYS A 16 3.34 -2.20 -24.43
CA CYS A 16 4.51 -2.50 -25.23
C CYS A 16 5.66 -1.50 -24.94
N LEU A 17 5.36 -0.20 -24.86
CA LEU A 17 6.34 0.82 -24.53
C LEU A 17 6.94 0.62 -23.13
N LEU A 18 6.11 0.33 -22.13
CA LEU A 18 6.57 0.05 -20.75
C LEU A 18 7.45 -1.20 -20.71
N ARG A 19 7.08 -2.27 -21.39
CA ARG A 19 7.93 -3.47 -21.49
C ARG A 19 9.29 -3.15 -22.09
N ASN A 20 9.32 -2.43 -23.20
CA ASN A 20 10.58 -2.04 -23.84
C ASN A 20 11.42 -1.16 -22.91
N LEU A 21 10.80 -0.28 -22.14
CA LEU A 21 11.49 0.58 -21.18
C LEU A 21 12.16 -0.20 -20.05
N TYR A 22 11.51 -1.27 -19.56
CA TYR A 22 11.97 -2.04 -18.40
C TYR A 22 12.71 -3.34 -18.76
N THR A 23 12.70 -3.77 -20.02
CA THR A 23 13.37 -5.00 -20.44
C THR A 23 14.86 -4.77 -20.58
N GLY A 24 15.66 -5.65 -19.97
CA GLY A 24 17.12 -5.64 -20.13
C GLY A 24 17.82 -4.44 -19.49
N GLN A 25 17.20 -3.80 -18.50
CA GLN A 25 17.84 -2.72 -17.76
C GLN A 25 19.01 -3.25 -16.93
N GLU A 26 20.15 -2.61 -17.07
CA GLU A 26 21.34 -2.86 -16.27
C GLU A 26 21.69 -1.63 -15.45
N VAL A 27 22.24 -1.86 -14.28
CA VAL A 27 22.63 -0.81 -13.34
C VAL A 27 23.95 -1.13 -12.68
N THR A 28 24.66 -0.09 -12.31
CA THR A 28 25.85 -0.15 -11.47
C THR A 28 25.68 0.79 -10.28
N VAL A 29 26.24 0.44 -9.14
CA VAL A 29 26.14 1.23 -7.91
C VAL A 29 27.51 1.83 -7.58
N ARG A 30 27.55 3.14 -7.40
CA ARG A 30 28.74 3.86 -6.93
C ARG A 30 28.78 3.84 -5.40
N THR A 31 29.82 3.25 -4.85
CA THR A 31 30.08 3.21 -3.42
C THR A 31 31.30 4.06 -3.06
N GLY A 32 31.58 4.27 -1.78
CA GLY A 32 32.81 4.93 -1.32
C GLY A 32 34.11 4.18 -1.69
N HIS A 33 34.00 2.91 -2.09
CA HIS A 33 35.15 2.04 -2.44
C HIS A 33 35.28 1.81 -3.97
N GLY A 34 34.42 2.42 -4.78
CA GLY A 34 34.40 2.27 -6.24
C GLY A 34 33.01 1.99 -6.80
N THR A 35 32.98 1.50 -8.02
CA THR A 35 31.75 1.17 -8.74
C THR A 35 31.62 -0.34 -8.86
N THR A 36 30.43 -0.89 -8.64
CA THR A 36 30.15 -2.32 -8.83
C THR A 36 30.24 -2.70 -10.31
N ASP A 37 30.32 -3.99 -10.59
CA ASP A 37 30.03 -4.50 -11.93
C ASP A 37 28.56 -4.24 -12.32
N TRP A 38 28.28 -4.24 -13.62
CA TRP A 38 26.92 -4.10 -14.12
C TRP A 38 26.10 -5.33 -13.77
N PHE A 39 24.87 -5.14 -13.31
CA PHE A 39 23.93 -6.22 -13.03
C PHE A 39 22.53 -5.87 -13.52
N GLN A 40 21.77 -6.88 -13.92
CA GLN A 40 20.44 -6.69 -14.46
C GLN A 40 19.43 -6.45 -13.35
N ILE A 41 18.45 -5.55 -13.61
CA ILE A 41 17.30 -5.33 -12.75
C ILE A 41 16.19 -6.28 -13.21
N GLU A 42 15.84 -7.23 -12.36
CA GLU A 42 14.80 -8.21 -12.68
C GLU A 42 13.40 -7.74 -12.27
N LYS A 43 13.28 -7.00 -11.18
CA LYS A 43 12.00 -6.59 -10.58
C LYS A 43 12.07 -5.18 -10.01
N GLY A 44 10.90 -4.53 -9.93
CA GLY A 44 10.73 -3.22 -9.32
C GLY A 44 10.56 -2.09 -10.32
N VAL A 45 10.43 -0.88 -9.80
CA VAL A 45 10.33 0.36 -10.56
C VAL A 45 11.47 1.31 -10.15
N HIS A 46 11.93 2.12 -11.09
CA HIS A 46 13.07 3.01 -10.86
C HIS A 46 12.68 4.15 -9.91
N GLN A 47 13.37 4.26 -8.78
CA GLN A 47 13.16 5.34 -7.80
C GLN A 47 13.52 6.69 -8.43
N GLY A 48 12.63 7.69 -8.29
CA GLY A 48 12.79 9.01 -8.91
C GLY A 48 12.28 9.12 -10.36
N CYS A 49 11.84 8.04 -10.99
CA CYS A 49 11.19 8.10 -12.30
C CYS A 49 9.75 8.60 -12.14
N ILE A 50 9.32 9.52 -12.99
CA ILE A 50 7.96 10.09 -12.98
C ILE A 50 6.87 9.04 -13.20
N LEU A 51 7.17 7.92 -13.87
CA LEU A 51 6.23 6.82 -14.11
C LEU A 51 6.08 5.88 -12.91
N SER A 52 7.07 5.83 -12.01
CA SER A 52 7.09 4.86 -10.92
C SER A 52 5.89 4.94 -9.98
N PRO A 53 5.41 6.11 -9.54
CA PRO A 53 4.21 6.21 -8.73
C PRO A 53 2.96 5.68 -9.44
N CYS A 54 2.82 5.96 -10.75
CA CYS A 54 1.69 5.46 -11.54
C CYS A 54 1.73 3.94 -11.67
N LEU A 55 2.90 3.37 -11.94
CA LEU A 55 3.07 1.92 -12.06
C LEU A 55 2.84 1.22 -10.72
N PHE A 56 3.28 1.83 -9.62
CA PHE A 56 3.03 1.31 -8.29
C PHE A 56 1.54 1.33 -7.94
N ASN A 57 0.83 2.41 -8.26
CA ASN A 57 -0.62 2.50 -8.06
C ASN A 57 -1.40 1.46 -8.88
N LEU A 58 -1.01 1.22 -10.13
CA LEU A 58 -1.60 0.17 -10.96
C LEU A 58 -1.36 -1.23 -10.37
N TYR A 59 -0.18 -1.44 -9.85
CA TYR A 59 0.19 -2.65 -9.16
C TYR A 59 -0.65 -2.86 -7.87
N ALA A 60 -0.76 -1.83 -7.02
CA ALA A 60 -1.58 -1.87 -5.82
C ALA A 60 -3.06 -2.13 -6.14
N GLU A 61 -3.59 -1.54 -7.22
CA GLU A 61 -4.94 -1.80 -7.70
C GLU A 61 -5.14 -3.26 -8.13
N TYR A 62 -4.17 -3.84 -8.83
CA TYR A 62 -4.20 -5.24 -9.23
C TYR A 62 -4.28 -6.17 -8.01
N ILE A 63 -3.46 -5.95 -6.98
CA ILE A 63 -3.48 -6.72 -5.73
C ILE A 63 -4.86 -6.64 -5.06
N MET A 64 -5.39 -5.44 -4.90
CA MET A 64 -6.66 -5.24 -4.20
C MET A 64 -7.83 -5.91 -4.93
N ARG A 65 -7.85 -5.88 -6.27
CA ARG A 65 -8.85 -6.60 -7.07
C ARG A 65 -8.74 -8.11 -6.91
N ASN A 66 -7.53 -8.66 -6.97
CA ASN A 66 -7.32 -10.10 -6.79
C ASN A 66 -7.62 -10.57 -5.37
N ALA A 67 -7.36 -9.73 -4.36
CA ALA A 67 -7.77 -10.00 -2.99
C ALA A 67 -9.29 -9.97 -2.78
N GLY A 68 -10.07 -9.55 -3.79
CA GLY A 68 -11.54 -9.51 -3.74
C GLY A 68 -12.07 -8.47 -2.75
N LEU A 69 -11.30 -7.40 -2.50
CA LEU A 69 -11.72 -6.36 -1.55
C LEU A 69 -12.91 -5.55 -2.07
N ASP A 70 -13.06 -5.42 -3.39
CA ASP A 70 -14.18 -4.71 -4.00
C ASP A 70 -15.53 -5.43 -3.77
N GLU A 71 -15.49 -6.76 -3.62
CA GLU A 71 -16.66 -7.61 -3.37
C GLU A 71 -16.96 -7.77 -1.88
N ALA A 72 -16.01 -7.42 -1.02
CA ALA A 72 -16.18 -7.54 0.42
C ALA A 72 -17.25 -6.57 0.94
N GLN A 73 -18.21 -7.08 1.71
CA GLN A 73 -19.23 -6.24 2.36
C GLN A 73 -18.65 -5.46 3.55
N ALA A 74 -17.42 -5.78 3.95
CA ALA A 74 -16.68 -5.08 4.98
C ALA A 74 -16.44 -3.61 4.63
N GLY A 75 -16.42 -2.75 5.64
CA GLY A 75 -16.09 -1.33 5.48
C GLY A 75 -17.18 -0.37 5.92
N ILE A 76 -17.02 0.90 5.55
CA ILE A 76 -17.99 1.96 5.87
C ILE A 76 -18.75 2.36 4.62
N LYS A 77 -20.05 2.53 4.75
CA LYS A 77 -20.89 3.09 3.68
C LYS A 77 -20.86 4.61 3.72
N ILE A 78 -20.24 5.21 2.72
CA ILE A 78 -20.26 6.66 2.50
C ILE A 78 -20.94 6.93 1.16
N SER A 79 -22.05 7.69 1.16
CA SER A 79 -22.80 8.02 -0.05
C SER A 79 -23.12 6.81 -0.94
N ARG A 80 -23.59 5.71 -0.36
CA ARG A 80 -23.92 4.44 -1.03
C ARG A 80 -22.71 3.65 -1.58
N LYS A 81 -21.49 4.12 -1.39
CA LYS A 81 -20.26 3.38 -1.69
C LYS A 81 -19.73 2.74 -0.44
N ASN A 82 -19.33 1.48 -0.53
CA ASN A 82 -18.62 0.79 0.54
C ASN A 82 -17.14 1.12 0.43
N ILE A 83 -16.55 1.65 1.51
CA ILE A 83 -15.13 1.99 1.58
C ILE A 83 -14.51 1.09 2.64
N ASN A 84 -13.71 0.14 2.20
CA ASN A 84 -13.04 -0.85 3.04
C ASN A 84 -11.52 -0.73 3.05
N ASN A 85 -10.95 0.09 2.17
CA ASN A 85 -9.53 0.36 2.14
C ASN A 85 -9.21 1.80 1.78
N PHE A 86 -8.07 2.29 2.27
CA PHE A 86 -7.44 3.55 1.87
C PHE A 86 -6.00 3.25 1.53
N ARG A 87 -5.47 3.91 0.50
CA ARG A 87 -4.12 3.69 0.02
C ARG A 87 -3.38 5.01 -0.15
N TYR A 88 -2.15 5.04 0.34
CA TYR A 88 -1.23 6.15 0.13
C TYR A 88 0.17 5.58 -0.11
N ALA A 89 0.62 5.61 -1.36
CA ALA A 89 1.85 4.94 -1.81
C ALA A 89 1.85 3.45 -1.41
N ASP A 90 2.80 3.02 -0.58
CA ASP A 90 2.95 1.68 -0.03
C ASP A 90 2.13 1.44 1.26
N ASP A 91 1.57 2.48 1.85
CA ASP A 91 0.72 2.35 3.02
C ASP A 91 -0.71 1.95 2.63
N ILE A 92 -1.18 0.85 3.18
CA ILE A 92 -2.54 0.35 2.98
C ILE A 92 -3.25 0.31 4.33
N THR A 93 -4.41 0.94 4.40
CA THR A 93 -5.30 0.84 5.56
C THR A 93 -6.53 0.04 5.17
N LEU A 94 -6.77 -1.07 5.86
CA LEU A 94 -7.98 -1.87 5.71
C LEU A 94 -8.96 -1.52 6.83
N ARG A 95 -10.25 -1.51 6.51
CA ARG A 95 -11.32 -1.28 7.47
C ARG A 95 -12.38 -2.35 7.38
N ALA A 96 -12.65 -3.00 8.49
CA ALA A 96 -13.65 -4.04 8.62
C ALA A 96 -14.14 -4.16 10.07
N GLU A 97 -15.19 -4.91 10.29
CA GLU A 97 -15.51 -5.44 11.61
C GLU A 97 -14.49 -6.51 12.01
N SER A 98 -14.32 -6.75 13.31
CA SER A 98 -13.19 -7.51 13.85
C SER A 98 -12.98 -8.89 13.23
N GLU A 99 -14.04 -9.63 12.95
CA GLU A 99 -13.97 -10.99 12.39
C GLU A 99 -13.59 -11.00 10.89
N GLU A 100 -13.93 -9.93 10.19
CA GLU A 100 -13.64 -9.80 8.76
C GLU A 100 -12.24 -9.25 8.50
N LEU A 101 -11.68 -8.46 9.42
CA LEU A 101 -10.40 -7.78 9.26
C LEU A 101 -9.26 -8.77 9.05
N GLU A 102 -9.20 -9.83 9.84
CA GLU A 102 -8.17 -10.87 9.73
C GLU A 102 -8.24 -11.56 8.38
N SER A 103 -9.45 -11.91 7.92
CA SER A 103 -9.66 -12.50 6.60
C SER A 103 -9.22 -11.59 5.46
N LEU A 104 -9.52 -10.28 5.54
CA LEU A 104 -9.10 -9.31 4.53
C LEU A 104 -7.59 -9.14 4.52
N LEU A 105 -6.98 -9.06 5.70
CA LEU A 105 -5.53 -8.92 5.84
C LEU A 105 -4.79 -10.12 5.26
N MET A 106 -5.29 -11.33 5.52
CA MET A 106 -4.72 -12.56 4.95
C MET A 106 -4.85 -12.62 3.43
N LYS A 107 -5.97 -12.17 2.86
CA LYS A 107 -6.15 -12.10 1.40
C LYS A 107 -5.13 -11.16 0.76
N VAL A 108 -4.97 -9.96 1.30
CA VAL A 108 -3.99 -8.98 0.80
C VAL A 108 -2.57 -9.54 0.89
N LYS A 109 -2.23 -10.15 2.03
CA LYS A 109 -0.93 -10.77 2.24
C LYS A 109 -0.63 -11.85 1.21
N VAL A 110 -1.56 -12.77 0.95
CA VAL A 110 -1.41 -13.85 -0.04
C VAL A 110 -1.14 -13.28 -1.44
N GLU A 111 -1.84 -12.24 -1.82
CA GLU A 111 -1.64 -11.60 -3.12
C GLU A 111 -0.29 -10.85 -3.20
N GLU A 112 0.10 -10.13 -2.14
CA GLU A 112 1.39 -9.44 -2.09
C GLU A 112 2.58 -10.39 -2.11
N GLU A 113 2.51 -11.50 -1.36
CA GLU A 113 3.57 -12.49 -1.28
C GLU A 113 3.58 -13.47 -2.46
N SER A 114 2.65 -13.33 -3.41
CA SER A 114 2.65 -14.18 -4.60
C SER A 114 3.98 -14.07 -5.35
N GLU A 115 4.43 -15.19 -5.96
CA GLU A 115 5.69 -15.24 -6.71
C GLU A 115 5.75 -14.23 -7.86
N LYS A 116 4.60 -13.85 -8.39
CA LYS A 116 4.47 -12.86 -9.48
C LYS A 116 4.89 -11.47 -9.05
N VAL A 117 4.72 -11.15 -7.78
CA VAL A 117 4.82 -9.81 -7.22
C VAL A 117 6.15 -9.60 -6.53
N GLY A 118 6.55 -10.53 -5.67
CA GLY A 118 7.82 -10.49 -4.96
C GLY A 118 7.93 -9.43 -3.86
N LEU A 119 6.80 -8.91 -3.39
CA LEU A 119 6.76 -8.11 -2.17
C LEU A 119 6.65 -9.02 -0.95
N LYS A 120 7.06 -8.51 0.19
CA LYS A 120 6.90 -9.21 1.47
C LYS A 120 6.05 -8.35 2.40
N PHE A 121 4.98 -8.94 2.88
CA PHE A 121 4.15 -8.34 3.90
C PHE A 121 4.97 -8.15 5.20
N ASN A 122 4.96 -6.94 5.75
CA ASN A 122 5.73 -6.62 6.95
C ASN A 122 4.81 -6.55 8.17
N ILE A 123 4.68 -7.68 8.88
CA ILE A 123 3.83 -7.80 10.08
C ILE A 123 4.26 -6.82 11.18
N GLN A 124 5.56 -6.60 11.36
CA GLN A 124 6.07 -5.69 12.41
C GLN A 124 5.70 -4.22 12.18
N LYS A 125 5.56 -3.81 10.91
CA LYS A 125 5.08 -2.47 10.55
C LYS A 125 3.57 -2.37 10.50
N THR A 126 2.88 -3.50 10.38
CA THR A 126 1.41 -3.54 10.36
C THR A 126 0.88 -3.26 11.75
N LYS A 127 -0.12 -2.38 11.85
CA LYS A 127 -0.74 -1.97 13.10
C LYS A 127 -2.25 -2.11 12.99
N ILE A 128 -2.89 -2.39 14.11
CA ILE A 128 -4.34 -2.43 14.22
C ILE A 128 -4.81 -1.31 15.13
N MET A 129 -5.82 -0.60 14.68
CA MET A 129 -6.55 0.35 15.51
C MET A 129 -7.98 -0.12 15.66
N ALA A 130 -8.43 -0.34 16.89
CA ALA A 130 -9.77 -0.81 17.20
C ALA A 130 -10.54 0.22 18.02
N SER A 131 -11.84 0.36 17.72
CA SER A 131 -12.74 1.23 18.49
C SER A 131 -13.39 0.50 19.68
N GLY A 132 -13.09 -0.78 19.89
CA GLY A 132 -13.70 -1.64 20.94
C GLY A 132 -12.66 -2.34 21.82
N PRO A 133 -13.08 -2.89 22.95
CA PRO A 133 -12.18 -3.65 23.81
C PRO A 133 -11.80 -4.98 23.17
N ASN A 134 -10.54 -5.39 23.36
CA ASN A 134 -10.01 -6.72 23.05
C ASN A 134 -9.99 -7.14 21.57
N THR A 135 -9.60 -6.27 20.67
CA THR A 135 -9.31 -6.69 19.30
C THR A 135 -7.84 -7.14 19.21
N SER A 136 -7.59 -8.43 19.22
CA SER A 136 -6.30 -9.02 18.86
C SER A 136 -6.44 -9.67 17.49
N CYS A 137 -5.47 -9.49 16.62
CA CYS A 137 -5.41 -10.15 15.32
C CYS A 137 -4.07 -10.85 15.20
N GLN A 138 -4.09 -12.04 14.63
CA GLN A 138 -2.89 -12.81 14.37
C GLN A 138 -2.76 -13.06 12.87
N VAL A 139 -1.55 -12.91 12.37
CA VAL A 139 -1.18 -13.22 10.99
C VAL A 139 -0.02 -14.20 11.04
N ASP A 140 -0.23 -15.40 10.50
CA ASP A 140 0.75 -16.52 10.54
C ASP A 140 1.25 -16.86 11.96
N GLY A 141 0.39 -16.74 12.95
CA GLY A 141 0.75 -16.99 14.35
C GLY A 141 1.50 -15.86 15.05
N GLU A 142 1.80 -14.76 14.35
CA GLU A 142 2.34 -13.55 14.95
C GLU A 142 1.22 -12.58 15.31
N THR A 143 1.28 -12.02 16.52
CA THR A 143 0.30 -11.04 16.97
C THR A 143 0.61 -9.67 16.38
N VAL A 144 -0.38 -9.06 15.72
CA VAL A 144 -0.28 -7.70 15.20
C VAL A 144 -0.49 -6.71 16.34
N GLU A 145 0.38 -5.70 16.43
CA GLU A 145 0.33 -4.69 17.48
C GLU A 145 -0.91 -3.81 17.36
N THR A 146 -1.63 -3.64 18.48
CA THR A 146 -2.77 -2.73 18.57
C THR A 146 -2.30 -1.36 19.05
N VAL A 147 -2.71 -0.31 18.33
CA VAL A 147 -2.32 1.09 18.63
C VAL A 147 -3.55 1.97 18.82
N ALA A 148 -3.39 3.04 19.59
CA ALA A 148 -4.43 4.04 19.81
C ALA A 148 -4.51 5.07 18.68
N ASP A 149 -3.42 5.25 17.94
CA ASP A 149 -3.31 6.17 16.82
C ASP A 149 -2.26 5.71 15.81
N PHE A 150 -2.35 6.20 14.58
CA PHE A 150 -1.34 6.00 13.54
C PHE A 150 -1.29 7.19 12.59
N ILE A 151 -0.25 7.27 11.77
CA ILE A 151 -0.08 8.31 10.75
C ILE A 151 -0.32 7.69 9.36
N LEU A 152 -1.25 8.27 8.61
CA LEU A 152 -1.53 7.92 7.22
C LEU A 152 -1.41 9.17 6.35
N GLY A 153 -0.54 9.14 5.34
CA GLY A 153 -0.36 10.27 4.44
C GLY A 153 0.03 11.58 5.12
N GLY A 154 0.70 11.50 6.28
CA GLY A 154 1.10 12.67 7.08
C GLY A 154 0.06 13.14 8.10
N SER A 155 -1.15 12.58 8.11
CA SER A 155 -2.21 12.92 9.07
C SER A 155 -2.33 11.90 10.19
N LYS A 156 -2.49 12.37 11.41
CA LYS A 156 -2.69 11.53 12.60
C LYS A 156 -4.15 11.11 12.72
N ILE A 157 -4.38 9.80 12.69
CA ILE A 157 -5.70 9.19 12.87
C ILE A 157 -5.74 8.54 14.25
N THR A 158 -6.79 8.81 15.03
CA THR A 158 -6.96 8.34 16.39
C THR A 158 -8.20 7.44 16.51
N ALA A 159 -8.17 6.46 17.41
CA ALA A 159 -9.25 5.51 17.62
C ALA A 159 -10.54 6.17 18.17
N ASP A 160 -10.40 7.28 18.91
CA ASP A 160 -11.50 8.08 19.43
C ASP A 160 -12.06 9.11 18.43
N GLY A 161 -11.47 9.19 17.22
CA GLY A 161 -11.86 10.16 16.20
C GLY A 161 -11.51 11.61 16.53
N ASN A 162 -10.62 11.86 17.50
CA ASN A 162 -10.24 13.21 17.91
C ASN A 162 -9.28 13.84 16.90
N CYS A 163 -9.76 14.78 16.11
CA CYS A 163 -8.97 15.50 15.11
C CYS A 163 -8.32 16.82 15.64
N SER A 164 -8.36 17.08 16.94
CA SER A 164 -7.84 18.34 17.53
C SER A 164 -6.36 18.56 17.24
N HIS A 165 -5.57 17.51 17.13
CA HIS A 165 -4.14 17.58 16.79
C HIS A 165 -3.95 18.12 15.37
N GLU A 166 -4.66 17.58 14.41
CA GLU A 166 -4.60 17.96 13.00
C GLU A 166 -5.04 19.43 12.80
N ILE A 167 -6.10 19.84 13.49
CA ILE A 167 -6.59 21.22 13.44
C ILE A 167 -5.52 22.19 13.96
N LYS A 168 -4.86 21.87 15.09
CA LYS A 168 -3.79 22.70 15.66
C LYS A 168 -2.58 22.80 14.73
N THR A 169 -2.17 21.68 14.13
CA THR A 169 -1.07 21.65 13.17
C THR A 169 -1.38 22.53 11.96
N PHE A 170 -2.59 22.41 11.42
CA PHE A 170 -3.03 23.22 10.27
C PHE A 170 -3.08 24.73 10.61
N THR A 171 -3.57 25.11 11.78
CA THR A 171 -3.62 26.53 12.20
C THR A 171 -2.23 27.12 12.43
N SER A 172 -1.32 26.37 13.06
CA SER A 172 0.06 26.83 13.26
C SER A 172 0.84 26.98 11.94
N TRP A 173 0.54 26.13 10.95
CA TRP A 173 1.09 26.25 9.59
C TRP A 173 0.64 27.54 8.91
N LYS A 174 -0.64 27.87 9.01
CA LYS A 174 -1.20 29.08 8.43
C LYS A 174 -0.60 30.36 9.05
N GLU A 175 -0.42 30.38 10.37
CA GLU A 175 0.21 31.51 11.08
C GLU A 175 1.70 31.70 10.74
N SER A 176 2.38 30.69 10.20
CA SER A 176 3.80 30.80 9.81
C SER A 176 4.00 31.36 8.39
N TYR A 177 2.94 31.51 7.61
CA TYR A 177 2.98 32.04 6.23
C TYR A 177 2.32 33.42 6.07
N ASP A 178 1.66 33.94 7.11
CA ASP A 178 1.18 35.32 7.20
C ASP A 178 2.21 36.22 7.93
#